data_e940652dd096aa51e1b37eab6437dfc8
#
_entry.id   e940652dd096aa51e1b37eab6437dfc8
#
_cell.length_a   1.000
_cell.length_b   1.000
_cell.length_c   1.000
_cell.angle_alpha   90.00
_cell.angle_beta   90.00
_cell.angle_gamma   90.00
#
_symmetry.space_group_name_H-M   'P 1'
#
loop_
_entity.id
_entity.type
_entity.pdbx_description
1 polymer ?
#
loop_
_entity_poly.entity_id
_entity_poly.type
_entity_poly.pdbx_seq_one_letter_code
_entity_poly.pdbx_strand_id
1 'polypeptide(L)'
;MKSNILYLKYGLSIAAALIAYFLIIRVLGMHDNHWLRILNGVIVAYGIYAVIKKKKDQEKEAFEYFSGFWLGILTGAVATVTFVAFMAVYLFHIEPAFAERLLKHIAGSIGGPEILLLILTIEGISSSVILSLTFMQKFKVSRNITKKHAHA
;
A
#
# COMPACT_ATOMS: atom_id res chain seq x y z
N MET A 1 17.53 7.48 12.73
CA MET A 1 17.40 6.05 13.09
C MET A 1 15.97 5.61 13.43
N LYS A 2 15.09 6.44 14.00
CA LYS A 2 13.68 6.07 14.30
C LYS A 2 12.78 5.92 13.06
N SER A 3 13.07 6.58 11.95
CA SER A 3 12.29 6.53 10.72
C SER A 3 12.34 5.16 10.03
N ASN A 4 13.52 4.49 10.08
CA ASN A 4 13.72 3.21 9.39
C ASN A 4 12.89 2.06 9.98
N ILE A 5 12.58 2.11 11.26
CA ILE A 5 11.77 1.11 11.94
C ILE A 5 10.27 1.34 11.66
N LEU A 6 9.88 2.60 11.42
CA LEU A 6 8.47 2.96 11.28
C LEU A 6 7.86 2.41 9.99
N TYR A 7 8.51 2.60 8.82
CA TYR A 7 7.99 2.07 7.55
C TYR A 7 7.98 0.55 7.52
N LEU A 8 8.98 -0.11 8.12
CA LEU A 8 9.00 -1.56 8.23
C LEU A 8 7.84 -2.07 9.08
N LYS A 9 7.64 -1.51 10.26
CA LYS A 9 6.58 -1.91 11.18
C LYS A 9 5.20 -1.78 10.53
N TYR A 10 4.90 -0.61 9.96
CA TYR A 10 3.62 -0.37 9.32
C TYR A 10 3.47 -1.14 8.01
N GLY A 11 4.53 -1.26 7.20
CA GLY A 11 4.53 -2.04 5.97
C GLY A 11 4.23 -3.52 6.22
N LEU A 12 4.88 -4.12 7.20
CA LEU A 12 4.61 -5.51 7.59
C LEU A 12 3.21 -5.67 8.20
N SER A 13 2.71 -4.70 8.96
CA SER A 13 1.35 -4.74 9.50
C SER A 13 0.30 -4.68 8.38
N ILE A 14 0.51 -3.84 7.35
CA ILE A 14 -0.35 -3.78 6.16
C ILE A 14 -0.30 -5.12 5.42
N ALA A 15 0.89 -5.68 5.18
CA ALA A 15 1.04 -6.97 4.53
C ALA A 15 0.32 -8.09 5.28
N ALA A 16 0.47 -8.15 6.60
CA ALA A 16 -0.23 -9.13 7.44
C ALA A 16 -1.77 -8.97 7.35
N ALA A 17 -2.27 -7.74 7.33
CA ALA A 17 -3.70 -7.47 7.16
C ALA A 17 -4.20 -7.90 5.77
N LEU A 18 -3.43 -7.63 4.70
CA LEU A 18 -3.76 -8.08 3.34
C LEU A 18 -3.76 -9.59 3.21
N ILE A 19 -2.77 -10.26 3.80
CA ILE A 19 -2.68 -11.74 3.80
C ILE A 19 -3.86 -12.33 4.57
N ALA A 20 -4.14 -11.83 5.77
CA ALA A 20 -5.27 -12.30 6.57
C ALA A 20 -6.60 -12.09 5.83
N TYR A 21 -6.79 -10.92 5.23
CA TYR A 21 -7.97 -10.61 4.43
C TYR A 21 -8.11 -11.57 3.25
N PHE A 22 -7.04 -11.79 2.48
CA PHE A 22 -7.02 -12.74 1.36
C PHE A 22 -7.40 -14.15 1.82
N LEU A 23 -6.83 -14.64 2.91
CA LEU A 23 -7.12 -15.97 3.43
C LEU A 23 -8.58 -16.12 3.90
N ILE A 24 -9.14 -15.08 4.55
CA ILE A 24 -10.55 -15.06 4.96
C ILE A 24 -11.47 -15.15 3.74
N ILE A 25 -11.24 -14.32 2.72
CA ILE A 25 -12.04 -14.35 1.48
C ILE A 25 -11.92 -15.69 0.77
N ARG A 26 -10.73 -16.27 0.80
CA ARG A 26 -10.47 -17.58 0.22
C ARG A 26 -11.27 -18.67 0.91
N VAL A 27 -11.31 -18.70 2.24
CA VAL A 27 -12.10 -19.67 3.04
C VAL A 27 -13.60 -19.49 2.79
N LEU A 28 -14.06 -18.26 2.61
CA LEU A 28 -15.47 -17.97 2.30
C LEU A 28 -15.87 -18.29 0.85
N GLY A 29 -14.93 -18.69 -0.02
CA GLY A 29 -15.21 -18.99 -1.43
C GLY A 29 -15.56 -17.76 -2.28
N MET A 30 -15.31 -16.54 -1.78
CA MET A 30 -15.68 -15.27 -2.42
C MET A 30 -14.55 -14.62 -3.21
N HIS A 31 -13.46 -15.34 -3.43
CA HIS A 31 -12.23 -14.82 -4.04
C HIS A 31 -12.37 -14.38 -5.51
N ASP A 32 -13.44 -14.75 -6.20
CA ASP A 32 -13.71 -14.34 -7.58
C ASP A 32 -14.43 -12.97 -7.67
N ASN A 33 -14.81 -12.39 -6.53
CA ASN A 33 -15.55 -11.14 -6.50
C ASN A 33 -14.61 -9.93 -6.59
N HIS A 34 -14.62 -9.21 -7.72
CA HIS A 34 -13.78 -8.03 -7.99
C HIS A 34 -13.97 -6.89 -6.99
N TRP A 35 -15.15 -6.75 -6.38
CA TRP A 35 -15.44 -5.73 -5.38
C TRP A 35 -14.59 -5.89 -4.11
N LEU A 36 -14.20 -7.10 -3.81
CA LEU A 36 -13.35 -7.39 -2.65
C LEU A 36 -11.91 -6.88 -2.84
N ARG A 37 -11.46 -6.65 -4.08
CA ARG A 37 -10.16 -6.01 -4.35
C ARG A 37 -10.12 -4.54 -3.90
N ILE A 38 -11.26 -3.84 -3.89
CA ILE A 38 -11.33 -2.46 -3.39
C ILE A 38 -10.96 -2.40 -1.91
N LEU A 39 -11.34 -3.40 -1.13
CA LEU A 39 -10.99 -3.49 0.29
C LEU A 39 -9.47 -3.61 0.51
N ASN A 40 -8.72 -4.25 -0.38
CA ASN A 40 -7.25 -4.22 -0.34
C ASN A 40 -6.74 -2.79 -0.42
N GLY A 41 -7.29 -1.98 -1.32
CA GLY A 41 -6.95 -0.55 -1.44
C GLY A 41 -7.26 0.23 -0.17
N VAL A 42 -8.38 -0.06 0.50
CA VAL A 42 -8.76 0.59 1.77
C VAL A 42 -7.77 0.23 2.89
N ILE A 43 -7.36 -1.04 2.98
CA ILE A 43 -6.37 -1.51 3.97
C ILE A 43 -5.04 -0.77 3.78
N VAL A 44 -4.54 -0.70 2.54
CA VAL A 44 -3.30 0.00 2.20
C VAL A 44 -3.43 1.50 2.49
N ALA A 45 -4.54 2.12 2.08
CA ALA A 45 -4.81 3.54 2.32
C ALA A 45 -4.80 3.88 3.81
N TYR A 46 -5.49 3.09 4.62
CA TYR A 46 -5.51 3.29 6.07
C TYR A 46 -4.11 3.16 6.69
N GLY A 47 -3.34 2.15 6.27
CA GLY A 47 -1.99 1.93 6.80
C GLY A 47 -1.02 3.07 6.43
N ILE A 48 -1.05 3.54 5.17
CA ILE A 48 -0.22 4.68 4.72
C ILE A 48 -0.66 5.96 5.44
N TYR A 49 -1.96 6.21 5.57
CA TYR A 49 -2.47 7.34 6.34
C TYR A 49 -1.96 7.31 7.79
N ALA A 50 -2.07 6.16 8.45
CA ALA A 50 -1.69 5.98 9.84
C ALA A 50 -0.19 6.23 10.07
N VAL A 51 0.69 5.75 9.18
CA VAL A 51 2.13 5.96 9.32
C VAL A 51 2.53 7.41 9.09
N ILE A 52 1.95 8.09 8.09
CA ILE A 52 2.22 9.51 7.83
C ILE A 52 1.72 10.37 9.00
N LYS A 53 0.50 10.11 9.49
CA LYS A 53 -0.06 10.78 10.66
C LYS A 53 0.83 10.60 11.89
N LYS A 54 1.26 9.37 12.17
CA LYS A 54 2.15 9.06 13.29
C LYS A 54 3.45 9.85 13.23
N LYS A 55 4.05 9.94 12.06
CA LYS A 55 5.26 10.72 11.86
C LYS A 55 5.01 12.21 12.07
N LYS A 56 3.93 12.75 11.51
CA LYS A 56 3.54 14.15 11.69
C LYS A 56 3.33 14.49 13.17
N ASP A 57 2.66 13.61 13.93
CA ASP A 57 2.41 13.81 15.36
C ASP A 57 3.71 13.79 16.18
N GLN A 58 4.72 13.04 15.71
CA GLN A 58 6.05 12.99 16.36
C GLN A 58 6.93 14.20 16.05
N GLU A 59 6.92 14.68 14.80
CA GLU A 59 7.78 15.76 14.33
C GLU A 59 7.15 17.15 14.47
N LYS A 60 5.82 17.22 14.60
CA LYS A 60 5.04 18.46 14.75
C LYS A 60 5.44 19.54 13.72
N GLU A 61 6.05 20.63 14.16
CA GLU A 61 6.47 21.74 13.31
C GLU A 61 7.68 21.41 12.42
N ALA A 62 8.49 20.43 12.81
CA ALA A 62 9.63 19.96 12.03
C ALA A 62 9.24 18.96 10.91
N PHE A 63 7.94 18.64 10.78
CA PHE A 63 7.47 17.70 9.76
C PHE A 63 7.66 18.26 8.35
N GLU A 64 8.49 17.57 7.58
CA GLU A 64 8.77 17.93 6.18
C GLU A 64 7.93 17.11 5.21
N TYR A 65 7.43 17.77 4.14
CA TYR A 65 6.60 17.14 3.11
C TYR A 65 7.28 15.92 2.48
N PHE A 66 8.53 16.08 2.02
CA PHE A 66 9.26 15.00 1.36
C PHE A 66 9.50 13.80 2.28
N SER A 67 9.77 14.07 3.54
CA SER A 67 10.01 13.03 4.55
C SER A 67 8.75 12.18 4.79
N GLY A 68 7.57 12.80 4.85
CA GLY A 68 6.29 12.09 4.95
C GLY A 68 5.93 11.31 3.67
N PHE A 69 6.17 11.91 2.51
CA PHE A 69 5.94 11.30 1.20
C PHE A 69 6.77 10.02 1.01
N TRP A 70 8.08 10.09 1.22
CA TRP A 70 8.95 8.92 1.13
C TRP A 70 8.61 7.84 2.15
N LEU A 71 8.23 8.24 3.38
CA LEU A 71 7.78 7.29 4.39
C LEU A 71 6.56 6.49 3.92
N GLY A 72 5.58 7.17 3.30
CA GLY A 72 4.41 6.51 2.75
C GLY A 72 4.76 5.52 1.63
N ILE A 73 5.59 5.95 0.66
CA ILE A 73 6.05 5.08 -0.44
C ILE A 73 6.81 3.86 0.09
N LEU A 74 7.78 4.04 0.98
CA LEU A 74 8.55 2.94 1.54
C LEU A 74 7.66 1.96 2.33
N THR A 75 6.70 2.48 3.07
CA THR A 75 5.72 1.66 3.80
C THR A 75 4.91 0.79 2.83
N GLY A 76 4.39 1.41 1.77
CA GLY A 76 3.63 0.69 0.75
C GLY A 76 4.50 -0.29 -0.05
N ALA A 77 5.75 0.06 -0.36
CA ALA A 77 6.68 -0.84 -1.03
C ALA A 77 6.98 -2.10 -0.19
N VAL A 78 7.25 -1.93 1.11
CA VAL A 78 7.44 -3.08 2.03
C VAL A 78 6.18 -3.94 2.08
N ALA A 79 5.00 -3.34 2.19
CA ALA A 79 3.73 -4.07 2.19
C ALA A 79 3.54 -4.85 0.89
N THR A 80 3.78 -4.22 -0.27
CA THR A 80 3.64 -4.83 -1.59
C THR A 80 4.62 -5.99 -1.77
N VAL A 81 5.90 -5.79 -1.49
CA VAL A 81 6.91 -6.86 -1.65
C VAL A 81 6.58 -8.06 -0.76
N THR A 82 6.21 -7.82 0.48
CA THR A 82 5.85 -8.89 1.42
C THR A 82 4.60 -9.64 0.97
N PHE A 83 3.57 -8.91 0.53
CA PHE A 83 2.34 -9.53 0.03
C PHE A 83 2.57 -10.30 -1.28
N VAL A 84 3.33 -9.75 -2.23
CA VAL A 84 3.67 -10.41 -3.48
C VAL A 84 4.51 -11.67 -3.23
N ALA A 85 5.46 -11.65 -2.29
CA ALA A 85 6.22 -12.83 -1.91
C ALA A 85 5.31 -13.94 -1.35
N PHE A 86 4.35 -13.59 -0.50
CA PHE A 86 3.34 -14.52 -0.03
C PHE A 86 2.50 -15.08 -1.19
N MET A 87 2.02 -14.21 -2.10
CA MET A 87 1.24 -14.62 -3.26
C MET A 87 2.04 -15.52 -4.21
N ALA A 88 3.34 -15.27 -4.36
CA ALA A 88 4.20 -16.15 -5.15
C ALA A 88 4.21 -17.58 -4.59
N VAL A 89 4.44 -17.74 -3.29
CA VAL A 89 4.37 -19.06 -2.64
C VAL A 89 2.98 -19.67 -2.82
N TYR A 90 1.94 -18.89 -2.64
CA TYR A 90 0.55 -19.36 -2.75
C TYR A 90 0.24 -19.87 -4.17
N LEU A 91 0.56 -19.08 -5.21
CA LEU A 91 0.22 -19.40 -6.60
C LEU A 91 1.07 -20.52 -7.20
N PHE A 92 2.34 -20.65 -6.78
CA PHE A 92 3.19 -21.68 -7.33
C PHE A 92 3.12 -23.02 -6.58
N HIS A 93 2.80 -22.99 -5.28
CA HIS A 93 2.89 -24.20 -4.44
C HIS A 93 1.55 -24.66 -3.85
N ILE A 94 0.64 -23.73 -3.51
CA ILE A 94 -0.59 -24.08 -2.81
C ILE A 94 -1.75 -24.27 -3.79
N GLU A 95 -1.93 -23.35 -4.73
CA GLU A 95 -3.06 -23.42 -5.66
C GLU A 95 -2.73 -22.86 -7.06
N PRO A 96 -1.99 -23.61 -7.89
CA PRO A 96 -1.68 -23.19 -9.27
C PRO A 96 -2.92 -22.94 -10.13
N ALA A 97 -3.97 -23.73 -9.97
CA ALA A 97 -5.23 -23.60 -10.69
C ALA A 97 -5.97 -22.28 -10.42
N PHE A 98 -5.70 -21.62 -9.28
CA PHE A 98 -6.27 -20.30 -8.97
C PHE A 98 -5.69 -19.22 -9.87
N ALA A 99 -4.37 -19.27 -10.15
CA ALA A 99 -3.71 -18.35 -11.05
C ALA A 99 -4.31 -18.41 -12.46
N GLU A 100 -4.54 -19.61 -12.98
CA GLU A 100 -5.12 -19.80 -14.31
C GLU A 100 -6.55 -19.23 -14.41
N ARG A 101 -7.38 -19.45 -13.39
CA ARG A 101 -8.75 -18.89 -13.36
C ARG A 101 -8.73 -17.37 -13.34
N LEU A 102 -7.87 -16.78 -12.51
CA LEU A 102 -7.80 -15.33 -12.38
C LEU A 102 -7.27 -14.66 -13.66
N LEU A 103 -6.27 -15.25 -14.30
CA LEU A 103 -5.69 -14.76 -15.54
C LEU A 103 -6.69 -14.82 -16.72
N LYS A 104 -7.52 -15.85 -16.81
CA LYS A 104 -8.59 -15.93 -17.82
C LYS A 104 -9.53 -14.73 -17.74
N HIS A 105 -9.78 -14.21 -16.55
CA HIS A 105 -10.66 -13.05 -16.35
C HIS A 105 -9.97 -11.69 -16.61
N ILE A 106 -8.66 -11.59 -16.41
CA ILE A 106 -7.92 -10.31 -16.47
C ILE A 106 -7.19 -10.14 -17.81
N ALA A 107 -6.55 -11.19 -18.31
CA ALA A 107 -5.62 -11.10 -19.45
C ALA A 107 -5.95 -12.03 -20.62
N GLY A 108 -7.14 -12.62 -20.67
CA GLY A 108 -7.57 -13.42 -21.82
C GLY A 108 -6.69 -14.64 -22.11
N SER A 109 -6.15 -15.32 -21.10
CA SER A 109 -5.31 -16.51 -21.21
C SER A 109 -3.86 -16.26 -21.66
N ILE A 110 -3.36 -15.03 -21.60
CA ILE A 110 -1.96 -14.73 -21.92
C ILE A 110 -1.13 -14.75 -20.64
N GLY A 111 -0.26 -15.75 -20.49
CA GLY A 111 0.77 -15.85 -19.44
C GLY A 111 0.41 -16.71 -18.24
N GLY A 112 1.38 -16.88 -17.35
CA GLY A 112 1.30 -17.70 -16.15
C GLY A 112 1.18 -16.87 -14.86
N PRO A 113 1.35 -17.51 -13.68
CA PRO A 113 1.30 -16.87 -12.38
C PRO A 113 2.22 -15.65 -12.22
N GLU A 114 3.33 -15.63 -12.95
CA GLU A 114 4.31 -14.54 -12.99
C GLU A 114 3.70 -13.21 -13.47
N ILE A 115 2.79 -13.23 -14.43
CA ILE A 115 2.10 -12.02 -14.91
C ILE A 115 1.20 -11.46 -13.82
N LEU A 116 0.52 -12.31 -13.07
CA LEU A 116 -0.30 -11.89 -11.95
C LEU A 116 0.53 -11.21 -10.86
N LEU A 117 1.71 -11.78 -10.54
CA LEU A 117 2.63 -11.17 -9.58
C LEU A 117 3.16 -9.82 -10.06
N LEU A 118 3.44 -9.69 -11.36
CA LEU A 118 3.84 -8.42 -11.96
C LEU A 118 2.73 -7.37 -11.83
N ILE A 119 1.49 -7.74 -12.17
CA ILE A 119 0.32 -6.85 -12.03
C ILE A 119 0.15 -6.40 -10.58
N LEU A 120 0.20 -7.31 -9.62
CA LEU A 120 0.09 -7.00 -8.19
C LEU A 120 1.22 -6.06 -7.72
N THR A 121 2.44 -6.25 -8.23
CA THR A 121 3.59 -5.39 -7.90
C THR A 121 3.38 -3.98 -8.41
N ILE A 122 2.99 -3.82 -9.68
CA ILE A 122 2.75 -2.51 -10.30
C ILE A 122 1.57 -1.82 -9.60
N GLU A 123 0.47 -2.52 -9.36
CA GLU A 123 -0.72 -2.02 -8.66
C GLU A 123 -0.37 -1.53 -7.24
N GLY A 124 0.38 -2.32 -6.48
CA GLY A 124 0.76 -1.99 -5.11
C GLY A 124 1.70 -0.78 -5.02
N ILE A 125 2.71 -0.71 -5.88
CA ILE A 125 3.65 0.43 -5.91
C ILE A 125 2.95 1.69 -6.39
N SER A 126 2.18 1.63 -7.47
CA SER A 126 1.44 2.78 -8.01
C SER A 126 0.43 3.32 -6.98
N SER A 127 -0.31 2.44 -6.33
CA SER A 127 -1.24 2.81 -5.26
C SER A 127 -0.53 3.49 -4.10
N SER A 128 0.66 3.00 -3.72
CA SER A 128 1.46 3.59 -2.64
C SER A 128 1.90 5.02 -2.95
N VAL A 129 2.31 5.29 -4.20
CA VAL A 129 2.67 6.64 -4.65
C VAL A 129 1.44 7.56 -4.62
N ILE A 130 0.34 7.13 -5.23
CA ILE A 130 -0.89 7.94 -5.33
C ILE A 130 -1.45 8.25 -3.93
N LEU A 131 -1.53 7.25 -3.06
CA LEU A 131 -2.03 7.42 -1.69
C LEU A 131 -1.12 8.32 -0.85
N SER A 132 0.20 8.16 -0.98
CA SER A 132 1.16 9.02 -0.27
C SER A 132 1.03 10.47 -0.71
N LEU A 133 0.91 10.74 -2.02
CA LEU A 133 0.64 12.08 -2.54
C LEU A 133 -0.68 12.65 -2.00
N THR A 134 -1.75 11.87 -2.07
CA THR A 134 -3.09 12.28 -1.63
C THR A 134 -3.09 12.66 -0.15
N PHE A 135 -2.50 11.82 0.72
CA PHE A 135 -2.45 12.11 2.14
C PHE A 135 -1.50 13.26 2.48
N MET A 136 -0.40 13.41 1.73
CA MET A 136 0.49 14.56 1.94
C MET A 136 -0.16 15.88 1.57
N GLN A 137 -1.10 15.93 0.61
CA GLN A 137 -1.89 17.15 0.36
C GLN A 137 -2.73 17.52 1.58
N LYS A 138 -3.35 16.53 2.26
CA LYS A 138 -4.11 16.76 3.49
C LYS A 138 -3.24 17.23 4.65
N PHE A 139 -2.01 16.74 4.74
CA PHE A 139 -1.08 17.06 5.83
C PHE A 139 -0.18 18.27 5.55
N LYS A 140 -0.27 18.89 4.38
CA LYS A 140 0.49 20.08 4.00
C LYS A 140 0.16 21.24 4.97
N VAL A 141 1.19 21.74 5.64
CA VAL A 141 1.08 22.96 6.41
C VAL A 141 1.13 24.15 5.44
N SER A 142 0.03 24.88 5.28
CA SER A 142 0.02 26.12 4.51
C SER A 142 0.79 27.18 5.31
N ARG A 143 2.01 27.49 4.90
CA ARG A 143 2.73 28.66 5.41
C ARG A 143 2.18 29.88 4.67
N ASN A 144 1.28 30.63 5.32
CA ASN A 144 0.83 31.92 4.83
C ASN A 144 2.00 32.91 4.87
N ILE A 145 2.65 33.13 3.73
CA ILE A 145 3.79 34.05 3.56
C ILE A 145 3.33 35.51 3.71
N THR A 146 2.03 35.79 3.60
CA THR A 146 1.44 37.13 3.56
C THR A 146 1.51 37.87 4.90
N LYS A 147 1.83 37.24 6.04
CA LYS A 147 1.89 37.92 7.34
C LYS A 147 3.23 38.59 7.69
N LYS A 148 4.28 38.41 6.87
CA LYS A 148 5.62 38.94 7.20
C LYS A 148 5.92 40.36 6.69
N HIS A 149 5.04 40.96 5.89
CA HIS A 149 5.25 42.30 5.33
C HIS A 149 4.32 43.37 5.91
N ALA A 150 3.57 43.11 6.98
CA ALA A 150 2.65 44.09 7.58
C ALA A 150 3.26 44.86 8.78
N HIS A 151 4.53 44.64 9.11
CA HIS A 151 5.24 45.37 10.19
C HIS A 151 6.65 45.74 9.76
N ALA A 152 6.77 46.39 8.58
CA ALA A 152 7.96 47.12 8.21
C ALA A 152 7.60 48.54 7.84
#